data_86cd8dbf0c0c84e981fdf02fcd22967b
#
_entry.id   86cd8dbf0c0c84e981fdf02fcd22967b
#
_cell.length_a   1.000
_cell.length_b   1.000
_cell.length_c   1.000
_cell.angle_alpha   90.00
_cell.angle_beta   90.00
_cell.angle_gamma   90.00
#
_symmetry.space_group_name_H-M   'P 1'
#
loop_
_entity.id
_entity.type
_entity.pdbx_description
1 polymer ?
#
loop_
_entity_poly.entity_id
_entity_poly.type
_entity_poly.pdbx_seq_one_letter_code
_entity_poly.pdbx_strand_id
1 'polypeptide(L)'
;SDNSRFRKEVFVERDIIQTPLGLERGIYNLFIGAAIDLPADDRNIFTVLAGVEEFTGSNTRFHARLNYIHVIKPDWGLSLQLRSRYFHSTDPFEFDYFSPEHFVQVLPVVQVRRFIGGWRLLAAGGIGAQQFTGSEWLQANFAELRAERRVRGSWFVGAEALYSNAPGDLANQIDNYSYVQGRLTIRAR
;
A
#
# COMPACT_ATOMS: atom_id res chain seq x y z
N SER A 1 -9.06 -26.91 16.06
CA SER A 1 -8.13 -26.48 14.98
C SER A 1 -8.94 -25.69 13.99
N ASP A 2 -8.86 -24.39 14.10
CA ASP A 2 -9.52 -23.47 13.18
C ASP A 2 -8.71 -23.46 11.87
N ASN A 3 -9.14 -24.28 10.93
CA ASN A 3 -8.57 -24.39 9.59
C ASN A 3 -9.20 -23.34 8.67
N SER A 4 -9.32 -22.10 9.18
CA SER A 4 -9.88 -21.01 8.39
C SER A 4 -8.90 -20.65 7.27
N ARG A 5 -9.24 -20.98 6.04
CA ARG A 5 -8.55 -20.52 4.83
C ARG A 5 -8.57 -18.99 4.68
N PHE A 6 -9.27 -18.30 5.59
CA PHE A 6 -9.47 -16.86 5.59
C PHE A 6 -8.59 -16.20 6.63
N ARG A 7 -7.69 -15.34 6.21
CA ARG A 7 -6.98 -14.45 7.11
C ARG A 7 -7.81 -13.17 7.26
N LYS A 8 -8.07 -12.79 8.51
CA LYS A 8 -8.76 -11.53 8.85
C LYS A 8 -7.83 -10.69 9.70
N GLU A 9 -7.82 -9.40 9.47
CA GLU A 9 -7.00 -8.44 10.20
C GLU A 9 -7.82 -7.17 10.45
N VAL A 10 -7.73 -6.64 11.67
CA VAL A 10 -8.28 -5.33 12.04
C VAL A 10 -7.10 -4.50 12.53
N PHE A 11 -7.04 -3.25 12.15
CA PHE A 11 -5.95 -2.35 12.52
C PHE A 11 -6.48 -0.97 12.83
N VAL A 12 -5.76 -0.31 13.74
CA VAL A 12 -5.95 1.08 14.12
C VAL A 12 -4.59 1.73 14.06
N GLU A 13 -4.46 2.80 13.29
CA GLU A 13 -3.21 3.52 13.10
C GLU A 13 -3.46 5.00 13.32
N ARG A 14 -2.52 5.68 13.98
CA ARG A 14 -2.55 7.12 14.18
C ARG A 14 -1.21 7.70 13.79
N ASP A 15 -1.22 8.62 12.85
CA ASP A 15 -0.02 9.29 12.34
C ASP A 15 -0.18 10.80 12.29
N ILE A 16 0.95 11.51 12.33
CA ILE A 16 0.98 12.94 12.09
C ILE A 16 1.13 13.21 10.59
N ILE A 17 0.40 14.18 10.08
CA ILE A 17 0.49 14.62 8.69
C ILE A 17 1.82 15.40 8.51
N GLN A 18 2.73 14.87 7.70
CA GLN A 18 4.09 15.41 7.52
C GLN A 18 4.17 16.47 6.42
N THR A 19 3.11 17.21 6.18
CA THR A 19 3.12 18.42 5.35
C THR A 19 3.59 19.62 6.18
N PRO A 20 4.03 20.73 5.57
CA PRO A 20 4.42 21.93 6.31
C PRO A 20 3.34 22.43 7.27
N LEU A 21 2.10 22.55 6.77
CA LEU A 21 0.98 23.00 7.59
C LEU A 21 0.55 21.92 8.61
N GLY A 22 0.65 20.64 8.24
CA GLY A 22 0.37 19.53 9.13
C GLY A 22 1.27 19.50 10.34
N LEU A 23 2.57 19.72 10.15
CA LEU A 23 3.56 19.79 11.23
C LEU A 23 3.38 21.06 12.08
N GLU A 24 3.14 22.21 11.44
CA GLU A 24 2.95 23.49 12.13
C GLU A 24 1.71 23.48 13.04
N ARG A 25 0.60 22.91 12.56
CA ARG A 25 -0.70 22.87 13.27
C ARG A 25 -0.93 21.60 14.07
N GLY A 26 -0.02 20.62 14.01
CA GLY A 26 -0.20 19.33 14.68
C GLY A 26 -1.37 18.53 14.12
N ILE A 27 -1.56 18.55 12.79
CA ILE A 27 -2.61 17.80 12.12
C ILE A 27 -2.22 16.31 12.13
N TYR A 28 -3.12 15.47 12.56
CA TYR A 28 -2.95 14.02 12.55
C TYR A 28 -4.16 13.33 11.90
N ASN A 29 -3.99 12.09 11.55
CA ASN A 29 -5.05 11.19 11.13
C ASN A 29 -5.18 9.99 12.09
N LEU A 30 -6.39 9.44 12.16
CA LEU A 30 -6.71 8.19 12.82
C LEU A 30 -7.37 7.27 11.78
N PHE A 31 -6.70 6.20 11.41
CA PHE A 31 -7.24 5.20 10.49
C PHE A 31 -7.72 3.98 11.27
N ILE A 32 -8.95 3.54 10.98
CA ILE A 32 -9.54 2.30 11.48
C ILE A 32 -9.96 1.48 10.28
N GLY A 33 -9.48 0.25 10.17
CA GLY A 33 -9.76 -0.57 9.02
C GLY A 33 -9.77 -2.07 9.32
N ALA A 34 -10.31 -2.82 8.35
CA ALA A 34 -10.30 -4.26 8.35
C ALA A 34 -9.92 -4.79 6.97
N ALA A 35 -9.19 -5.89 6.96
CA ALA A 35 -8.83 -6.62 5.76
C ALA A 35 -9.20 -8.09 5.87
N ILE A 36 -9.51 -8.70 4.73
CA ILE A 36 -9.77 -10.13 4.62
C ILE A 36 -9.10 -10.69 3.37
N ASP A 37 -8.39 -11.81 3.52
CA ASP A 37 -7.90 -12.62 2.42
C ASP A 37 -8.90 -13.73 2.13
N LEU A 38 -9.34 -13.80 0.87
CA LEU A 38 -10.33 -14.74 0.34
C LEU A 38 -9.67 -15.61 -0.73
N PRO A 39 -8.99 -16.73 -0.37
CA PRO A 39 -8.46 -17.64 -1.36
C PRO A 39 -9.62 -18.38 -2.06
N ALA A 40 -9.79 -18.14 -3.36
CA ALA A 40 -10.74 -18.87 -4.18
C ALA A 40 -10.22 -20.30 -4.46
N ASP A 41 -8.90 -20.40 -4.69
CA ASP A 41 -8.17 -21.66 -4.86
C ASP A 41 -6.67 -21.43 -4.51
N ASP A 42 -5.81 -22.43 -4.79
CA ASP A 42 -4.37 -22.38 -4.48
C ASP A 42 -3.60 -21.34 -5.32
N ARG A 43 -4.21 -20.81 -6.38
CA ARG A 43 -3.61 -19.84 -7.29
C ARG A 43 -4.29 -18.48 -7.29
N ASN A 44 -5.53 -18.40 -6.85
CA ASN A 44 -6.37 -17.22 -6.94
C ASN A 44 -6.74 -16.72 -5.54
N ILE A 45 -6.27 -15.54 -5.17
CA ILE A 45 -6.47 -14.94 -3.86
C ILE A 45 -7.01 -13.52 -4.07
N PHE A 46 -8.08 -13.19 -3.37
CA PHE A 46 -8.59 -11.84 -3.27
C PHE A 46 -8.28 -11.29 -1.88
N THR A 47 -7.75 -10.08 -1.80
CA THR A 47 -7.63 -9.32 -0.55
C THR A 47 -8.52 -8.10 -0.64
N VAL A 48 -9.46 -7.97 0.28
CA VAL A 48 -10.35 -6.82 0.38
C VAL A 48 -10.02 -6.07 1.67
N LEU A 49 -9.90 -4.75 1.58
CA LEU A 49 -9.73 -3.85 2.71
C LEU A 49 -10.77 -2.75 2.63
N ALA A 50 -11.37 -2.43 3.78
CA ALA A 50 -12.19 -1.25 3.95
C ALA A 50 -11.79 -0.53 5.25
N GLY A 51 -11.91 0.79 5.28
CA GLY A 51 -11.56 1.57 6.46
C GLY A 51 -12.05 3.01 6.39
N VAL A 52 -11.98 3.65 7.54
CA VAL A 52 -12.30 5.06 7.72
C VAL A 52 -11.09 5.75 8.33
N GLU A 53 -10.77 6.91 7.82
CA GLU A 53 -9.67 7.75 8.28
C GLU A 53 -10.24 9.11 8.67
N GLU A 54 -10.09 9.49 9.93
CA GLU A 54 -10.49 10.79 10.46
C GLU A 54 -9.26 11.68 10.57
N PHE A 55 -9.34 12.88 10.03
CA PHE A 55 -8.30 13.89 10.12
C PHE A 55 -8.63 14.91 11.20
N THR A 56 -7.60 15.53 11.77
CA THR A 56 -7.81 16.76 12.58
C THR A 56 -8.47 17.80 11.69
N GLY A 57 -9.64 18.28 12.10
CA GLY A 57 -10.50 19.14 11.29
C GLY A 57 -11.84 18.48 11.03
N SER A 58 -12.42 18.69 9.86
CA SER A 58 -13.75 18.18 9.49
C SER A 58 -13.70 17.03 8.49
N ASN A 59 -12.53 16.75 7.90
CA ASN A 59 -12.43 15.76 6.85
C ASN A 59 -12.42 14.33 7.38
N THR A 60 -13.30 13.50 6.82
CA THR A 60 -13.32 12.05 7.02
C THR A 60 -13.16 11.38 5.66
N ARG A 61 -12.29 10.37 5.58
CA ARG A 61 -12.00 9.64 4.35
C ARG A 61 -12.40 8.18 4.47
N PHE A 62 -13.19 7.70 3.51
CA PHE A 62 -13.57 6.29 3.38
C PHE A 62 -12.65 5.60 2.38
N HIS A 63 -12.05 4.48 2.77
CA HIS A 63 -11.14 3.71 1.95
C HIS A 63 -11.72 2.37 1.55
N ALA A 64 -11.49 1.98 0.29
CA ALA A 64 -11.70 0.62 -0.20
C ALA A 64 -10.50 0.20 -1.05
N ARG A 65 -9.97 -1.02 -0.82
CA ARG A 65 -8.92 -1.63 -1.63
C ARG A 65 -9.31 -3.05 -2.00
N LEU A 66 -9.05 -3.40 -3.24
CA LEU A 66 -9.17 -4.76 -3.74
C LEU A 66 -7.84 -5.15 -4.39
N ASN A 67 -7.29 -6.27 -3.96
CA ASN A 67 -6.13 -6.86 -4.60
C ASN A 67 -6.48 -8.29 -5.03
N TYR A 68 -6.43 -8.56 -6.32
CA TYR A 68 -6.54 -9.90 -6.88
C TYR A 68 -5.14 -10.40 -7.24
N ILE A 69 -4.78 -11.59 -6.77
CA ILE A 69 -3.48 -12.23 -7.01
C ILE A 69 -3.73 -13.53 -7.75
N HIS A 70 -3.12 -13.66 -8.93
CA HIS A 70 -3.05 -14.90 -9.68
C HIS A 70 -1.62 -15.46 -9.68
N VAL A 71 -1.42 -16.63 -9.08
CA VAL A 71 -0.12 -17.31 -9.05
C VAL A 71 0.11 -18.04 -10.36
N ILE A 72 0.98 -17.49 -11.22
CA ILE A 72 1.29 -18.04 -12.54
C ILE A 72 2.20 -19.27 -12.40
N LYS A 73 3.31 -19.11 -11.64
CA LYS A 73 4.35 -20.14 -11.50
C LYS A 73 4.83 -20.22 -10.06
N PRO A 74 4.27 -21.12 -9.24
CA PRO A 74 4.58 -21.22 -7.81
C PRO A 74 6.08 -21.44 -7.53
N ASP A 75 6.73 -22.34 -8.29
CA ASP A 75 8.15 -22.65 -8.13
C ASP A 75 9.08 -21.45 -8.35
N TRP A 76 8.62 -20.46 -9.11
CA TRP A 76 9.33 -19.21 -9.38
C TRP A 76 8.86 -18.07 -8.48
N GLY A 77 7.76 -18.29 -7.72
CA GLY A 77 7.10 -17.25 -6.96
C GLY A 77 6.56 -16.12 -7.86
N LEU A 78 6.24 -16.44 -9.14
CA LEU A 78 5.72 -15.49 -10.11
C LEU A 78 4.21 -15.37 -9.98
N SER A 79 3.74 -14.15 -9.82
CA SER A 79 2.31 -13.81 -9.79
C SER A 79 2.00 -12.56 -10.59
N LEU A 80 0.78 -12.51 -11.11
CA LEU A 80 0.14 -11.33 -11.65
C LEU A 80 -0.86 -10.84 -10.61
N GLN A 81 -0.90 -9.54 -10.37
CA GLN A 81 -1.81 -8.91 -9.41
C GLN A 81 -2.59 -7.80 -10.10
N LEU A 82 -3.84 -7.62 -9.73
CA LEU A 82 -4.62 -6.43 -10.04
C LEU A 82 -4.89 -5.72 -8.71
N ARG A 83 -4.23 -4.59 -8.49
CA ARG A 83 -4.40 -3.76 -7.31
C ARG A 83 -5.34 -2.62 -7.64
N SER A 84 -6.42 -2.48 -6.87
CA SER A 84 -7.37 -1.39 -7.03
C SER A 84 -7.52 -0.65 -5.70
N ARG A 85 -7.58 0.67 -5.77
CA ARG A 85 -7.74 1.53 -4.61
C ARG A 85 -8.77 2.62 -4.93
N TYR A 86 -9.63 2.86 -3.97
CA TYR A 86 -10.59 3.95 -3.99
C TYR A 86 -10.60 4.63 -2.63
N PHE A 87 -10.77 5.94 -2.62
CA PHE A 87 -11.21 6.66 -1.43
C PHE A 87 -12.11 7.85 -1.77
N HIS A 88 -12.88 8.27 -0.78
CA HIS A 88 -13.74 9.44 -0.81
C HIS A 88 -13.50 10.27 0.43
N SER A 89 -13.26 11.58 0.26
CA SER A 89 -13.09 12.56 1.34
C SER A 89 -14.35 13.43 1.45
N THR A 90 -14.83 13.62 2.69
CA THR A 90 -16.06 14.41 2.97
C THR A 90 -15.83 15.91 2.89
N ASP A 91 -14.61 16.36 3.24
CA ASP A 91 -14.20 17.77 3.16
C ASP A 91 -12.87 17.86 2.38
N PRO A 92 -12.97 17.90 1.03
CA PRO A 92 -11.79 17.87 0.18
C PRO A 92 -11.01 19.17 0.28
N PHE A 93 -9.66 19.05 0.28
CA PHE A 93 -8.73 20.17 0.27
C PHE A 93 -8.81 21.09 1.51
N GLU A 94 -9.29 20.58 2.65
CA GLU A 94 -9.38 21.33 3.90
C GLU A 94 -8.02 21.91 4.36
N PHE A 95 -6.94 21.14 4.16
CA PHE A 95 -5.56 21.53 4.47
C PHE A 95 -4.63 21.23 3.29
N ASP A 96 -3.32 21.27 3.52
CA ASP A 96 -2.28 21.05 2.51
C ASP A 96 -1.93 19.57 2.23
N TYR A 97 -2.69 18.62 2.77
CA TYR A 97 -2.53 17.20 2.39
C TYR A 97 -3.44 16.83 1.22
N PHE A 98 -3.05 15.79 0.48
CA PHE A 98 -3.81 15.31 -0.67
C PHE A 98 -5.14 14.71 -0.23
N SER A 99 -6.24 15.43 -0.48
CA SER A 99 -7.60 15.04 -0.09
C SER A 99 -8.65 15.39 -1.15
N PRO A 100 -8.54 14.89 -2.39
CA PRO A 100 -9.59 15.09 -3.38
C PRO A 100 -10.88 14.42 -2.89
N GLU A 101 -12.01 14.88 -3.38
CA GLU A 101 -13.31 14.28 -3.05
C GLU A 101 -13.33 12.79 -3.40
N HIS A 102 -12.84 12.44 -4.59
CA HIS A 102 -12.72 11.05 -5.04
C HIS A 102 -11.32 10.76 -5.59
N PHE A 103 -10.84 9.57 -5.31
CA PHE A 103 -9.65 9.01 -5.92
C PHE A 103 -9.89 7.55 -6.31
N VAL A 104 -9.49 7.18 -7.50
CA VAL A 104 -9.51 5.81 -7.99
C VAL A 104 -8.18 5.46 -8.66
N GLN A 105 -7.69 4.25 -8.42
CA GLN A 105 -6.51 3.70 -9.05
C GLN A 105 -6.72 2.23 -9.40
N VAL A 106 -6.27 1.82 -10.58
CA VAL A 106 -6.23 0.44 -11.02
C VAL A 106 -4.83 0.15 -11.56
N LEU A 107 -4.14 -0.81 -10.96
CA LEU A 107 -2.72 -1.07 -11.20
C LEU A 107 -2.46 -2.57 -11.38
N PRO A 108 -2.33 -3.06 -12.62
CA PRO A 108 -1.75 -4.37 -12.92
C PRO A 108 -0.28 -4.41 -12.48
N VAL A 109 0.12 -5.47 -11.75
CA VAL A 109 1.46 -5.63 -11.20
C VAL A 109 1.94 -7.05 -11.46
N VAL A 110 3.16 -7.20 -11.97
CA VAL A 110 3.90 -8.46 -12.01
C VAL A 110 4.80 -8.51 -10.79
N GLN A 111 4.78 -9.62 -10.07
CA GLN A 111 5.63 -9.82 -8.90
C GLN A 111 6.35 -11.16 -8.96
N VAL A 112 7.62 -11.14 -8.60
CA VAL A 112 8.45 -12.33 -8.38
C VAL A 112 8.94 -12.33 -6.95
N ARG A 113 8.80 -13.47 -6.26
CA ARG A 113 9.31 -13.68 -4.91
C ARG A 113 10.18 -14.93 -4.90
N ARG A 114 11.46 -14.79 -4.54
CA ARG A 114 12.44 -15.87 -4.56
C ARG A 114 13.13 -16.01 -3.20
N PHE A 115 13.52 -17.25 -2.93
CA PHE A 115 14.41 -17.57 -1.82
C PHE A 115 15.70 -18.19 -2.40
N ILE A 116 16.81 -17.43 -2.37
CA ILE A 116 18.06 -17.80 -3.01
C ILE A 116 19.22 -17.54 -2.03
N GLY A 117 20.01 -18.57 -1.72
CA GLY A 117 21.20 -18.42 -0.87
C GLY A 117 20.92 -17.83 0.52
N GLY A 118 19.75 -18.12 1.08
CA GLY A 118 19.30 -17.57 2.37
C GLY A 118 18.72 -16.16 2.30
N TRP A 119 18.69 -15.55 1.10
CA TRP A 119 18.01 -14.29 0.86
C TRP A 119 16.55 -14.51 0.46
N ARG A 120 15.64 -13.76 1.07
CA ARG A 120 14.27 -13.56 0.61
C ARG A 120 14.26 -12.34 -0.28
N LEU A 121 14.01 -12.54 -1.57
CA LEU A 121 14.00 -11.49 -2.59
C LEU A 121 12.57 -11.29 -3.09
N LEU A 122 12.18 -10.03 -3.31
CA LEU A 122 10.95 -9.65 -3.97
C LEU A 122 11.27 -8.55 -4.98
N ALA A 123 10.75 -8.70 -6.19
CA ALA A 123 10.70 -7.67 -7.20
C ALA A 123 9.28 -7.56 -7.72
N ALA A 124 8.74 -6.36 -7.81
CA ALA A 124 7.43 -6.09 -8.36
C ALA A 124 7.46 -4.83 -9.21
N GLY A 125 6.63 -4.79 -10.26
CA GLY A 125 6.48 -3.62 -11.10
C GLY A 125 5.13 -3.62 -11.79
N GLY A 126 4.59 -2.42 -12.01
CA GLY A 126 3.28 -2.25 -12.62
C GLY A 126 3.09 -0.90 -13.26
N ILE A 127 2.21 -0.88 -14.28
CA ILE A 127 1.75 0.32 -14.96
C ILE A 127 0.23 0.23 -15.04
N GLY A 128 -0.45 1.28 -14.65
CA GLY A 128 -1.91 1.34 -14.63
C GLY A 128 -2.43 2.74 -14.83
N ALA A 129 -3.61 3.02 -14.30
CA ALA A 129 -4.28 4.29 -14.42
C ALA A 129 -4.82 4.75 -13.06
N GLN A 130 -4.87 6.06 -12.88
CA GLN A 130 -5.43 6.71 -11.71
C GLN A 130 -6.16 7.99 -12.08
N GLN A 131 -7.14 8.36 -11.28
CA GLN A 131 -7.91 9.59 -11.43
C GLN A 131 -8.29 10.12 -10.05
N PHE A 132 -8.36 11.44 -9.92
CA PHE A 132 -8.93 12.12 -8.77
C PHE A 132 -9.82 13.29 -9.22
N THR A 133 -10.65 13.79 -8.31
CA THR A 133 -11.56 14.91 -8.60
C THR A 133 -10.81 16.09 -9.21
N GLY A 134 -11.28 16.52 -10.39
CA GLY A 134 -10.67 17.62 -11.15
C GLY A 134 -9.51 17.22 -12.07
N SER A 135 -9.10 15.94 -12.10
CA SER A 135 -8.07 15.47 -13.04
C SER A 135 -8.63 14.62 -14.17
N GLU A 136 -7.91 14.55 -15.28
CA GLU A 136 -8.08 13.49 -16.26
C GLU A 136 -7.48 12.17 -15.74
N TRP A 137 -7.63 11.08 -16.50
CA TRP A 137 -6.94 9.84 -16.23
C TRP A 137 -5.42 10.00 -16.43
N LEU A 138 -4.67 9.71 -15.40
CA LEU A 138 -3.22 9.78 -15.36
C LEU A 138 -2.62 8.38 -15.30
N GLN A 139 -1.42 8.23 -15.83
CA GLN A 139 -0.68 6.98 -15.73
C GLN A 139 -0.22 6.76 -14.29
N ALA A 140 -0.48 5.57 -13.75
CA ALA A 140 0.05 5.10 -12.48
C ALA A 140 1.25 4.18 -12.72
N ASN A 141 2.38 4.43 -12.05
CA ASN A 141 3.60 3.63 -12.13
C ASN A 141 4.01 3.15 -10.75
N PHE A 142 4.52 1.92 -10.68
CA PHE A 142 4.95 1.29 -9.44
C PHE A 142 6.15 0.38 -9.69
N ALA A 143 7.14 0.43 -8.80
CA ALA A 143 8.23 -0.54 -8.76
C ALA A 143 8.67 -0.76 -7.31
N GLU A 144 8.94 -2.00 -6.95
CA GLU A 144 9.35 -2.40 -5.61
C GLU A 144 10.43 -3.47 -5.67
N LEU A 145 11.48 -3.29 -4.87
CA LEU A 145 12.53 -4.28 -4.64
C LEU A 145 12.69 -4.46 -3.15
N ARG A 146 12.69 -5.70 -2.68
CA ARG A 146 13.03 -6.07 -1.29
C ARG A 146 14.04 -7.19 -1.26
N ALA A 147 14.98 -7.09 -0.33
CA ALA A 147 15.90 -8.16 -0.01
C ALA A 147 15.99 -8.28 1.51
N GLU A 148 15.81 -9.48 2.04
CA GLU A 148 15.91 -9.76 3.48
C GLU A 148 16.70 -11.05 3.70
N ARG A 149 17.61 -11.06 4.68
CA ARG A 149 18.38 -12.24 5.07
C ARG A 149 18.55 -12.34 6.59
N ARG A 150 18.48 -13.56 7.09
CA ARG A 150 18.96 -13.87 8.44
C ARG A 150 20.48 -13.94 8.44
N VAL A 151 21.14 -13.13 9.27
CA VAL A 151 22.60 -13.01 9.29
C VAL A 151 23.20 -13.95 10.33
N ARG A 152 22.78 -13.83 11.59
CA ARG A 152 23.28 -14.65 12.70
C ARG A 152 22.27 -14.72 13.83
N GLY A 153 22.06 -15.93 14.39
CA GLY A 153 21.12 -16.10 15.50
C GLY A 153 19.71 -15.58 15.15
N SER A 154 19.20 -14.62 15.90
CA SER A 154 17.92 -13.95 15.67
C SER A 154 17.98 -12.67 14.82
N TRP A 155 19.17 -12.30 14.32
CA TRP A 155 19.37 -11.06 13.57
C TRP A 155 19.02 -11.19 12.10
N PHE A 156 18.29 -10.19 11.60
CA PHE A 156 17.92 -10.04 10.19
C PHE A 156 18.40 -8.68 9.69
N VAL A 157 18.86 -8.67 8.44
CA VAL A 157 19.11 -7.44 7.69
C VAL A 157 18.19 -7.41 6.49
N GLY A 158 17.71 -6.23 6.14
CA GLY A 158 16.85 -6.03 4.99
C GLY A 158 17.08 -4.69 4.32
N ALA A 159 16.84 -4.67 3.01
CA ALA A 159 16.80 -3.46 2.21
C ALA A 159 15.51 -3.46 1.38
N GLU A 160 14.91 -2.31 1.24
CA GLU A 160 13.72 -2.07 0.43
C GLU A 160 13.92 -0.81 -0.39
N ALA A 161 13.54 -0.84 -1.66
CA ALA A 161 13.43 0.32 -2.52
C ALA A 161 12.03 0.31 -3.16
N LEU A 162 11.35 1.43 -3.10
CA LEU A 162 10.00 1.61 -3.61
C LEU A 162 9.95 2.87 -4.46
N TYR A 163 9.34 2.77 -5.62
CA TYR A 163 8.97 3.88 -6.49
C TYR A 163 7.47 3.87 -6.75
N SER A 164 6.82 5.01 -6.66
CA SER A 164 5.43 5.21 -7.08
C SER A 164 5.22 6.65 -7.50
N ASN A 165 4.33 6.87 -8.46
CA ASN A 165 3.79 8.20 -8.78
C ASN A 165 2.32 8.33 -8.35
N ALA A 166 1.82 7.41 -7.52
CA ALA A 166 0.46 7.48 -7.00
C ALA A 166 0.37 8.47 -5.86
N PRO A 167 -0.47 9.51 -5.95
CA PRO A 167 -0.73 10.40 -4.84
C PRO A 167 -1.30 9.62 -3.65
N GLY A 168 -0.83 9.93 -2.43
CA GLY A 168 -1.38 9.38 -1.20
C GLY A 168 -1.00 7.93 -0.86
N ASP A 169 0.05 7.35 -1.46
CA ASP A 169 0.67 6.10 -0.97
C ASP A 169 1.52 6.34 0.30
N LEU A 170 1.98 7.55 0.47
CA LEU A 170 2.43 8.10 1.74
C LEU A 170 1.37 9.13 2.15
N ALA A 171 0.90 9.10 3.39
CA ALA A 171 -0.20 9.92 3.92
C ALA A 171 -0.06 11.46 3.71
N ASN A 172 0.99 11.92 3.05
CA ASN A 172 1.50 13.28 3.14
C ASN A 172 1.88 13.90 1.80
N GLN A 173 1.41 13.38 0.66
CA GLN A 173 1.80 13.96 -0.63
C GLN A 173 0.77 14.93 -1.18
N ILE A 174 1.23 16.14 -1.31
CA ILE A 174 0.64 17.22 -2.12
C ILE A 174 1.07 16.94 -3.57
N ASP A 175 0.09 16.81 -4.48
CA ASP A 175 0.27 16.71 -5.93
C ASP A 175 0.91 15.43 -6.54
N ASN A 176 0.88 15.37 -7.87
CA ASN A 176 1.34 14.31 -8.77
C ASN A 176 2.86 14.00 -8.70
N TYR A 177 3.46 13.96 -7.54
CA TYR A 177 4.88 13.68 -7.42
C TYR A 177 5.16 12.18 -7.44
N SER A 178 6.11 11.78 -8.26
CA SER A 178 6.77 10.49 -8.10
C SER A 178 7.68 10.55 -6.87
N TYR A 179 7.67 9.50 -6.06
CA TYR A 179 8.58 9.37 -4.95
C TYR A 179 9.42 8.09 -5.07
N VAL A 180 10.61 8.16 -4.51
CA VAL A 180 11.47 7.01 -4.29
C VAL A 180 11.74 6.91 -2.80
N GLN A 181 11.40 5.77 -2.22
CA GLN A 181 11.69 5.47 -0.81
C GLN A 181 12.71 4.34 -0.72
N GLY A 182 13.77 4.56 0.07
CA GLY A 182 14.72 3.53 0.47
C GLY A 182 14.60 3.25 1.97
N ARG A 183 14.59 1.98 2.38
CA ARG A 183 14.58 1.57 3.78
C ARG A 183 15.63 0.51 4.03
N LEU A 184 16.47 0.72 5.04
CA LEU A 184 17.35 -0.29 5.59
C LEU A 184 16.81 -0.73 6.95
N THR A 185 16.76 -2.03 7.18
CA THR A 185 16.21 -2.61 8.42
C THR A 185 17.21 -3.57 9.03
N ILE A 186 17.48 -3.40 10.31
CA ILE A 186 18.19 -4.37 11.14
C ILE A 186 17.26 -4.68 12.31
N ARG A 187 16.91 -5.95 12.46
CA ARG A 187 16.02 -6.39 13.56
C ARG A 187 16.51 -7.65 14.22
N ALA A 188 16.35 -7.73 15.53
CA ALA A 188 16.43 -8.95 16.32
C ALA A 188 15.02 -9.53 16.51
N ARG A 189 14.86 -10.85 16.48
CA ARG A 189 13.58 -11.55 16.63
C ARG A 189 13.66 -12.59 17.75
#